data_a6a3c4b35c4151474604b5add6f3c58d
#
_entry.id   a6a3c4b35c4151474604b5add6f3c58d
#
_cell.length_a   1.000
_cell.length_b   1.000
_cell.length_c   1.000
_cell.angle_alpha   90.00
_cell.angle_beta   90.00
_cell.angle_gamma   90.00
#
_symmetry.space_group_name_H-M   'P 1'
#
loop_
_entity.id
_entity.type
_entity.pdbx_description
1 polymer ?
#
loop_
_entity_poly.entity_id
_entity_poly.type
_entity_poly.pdbx_seq_one_letter_code
_entity_poly.pdbx_strand_id
1 'polypeptide(L)' 'MAEHPLIDLPDHSGRWQRFLDGCRVAASSAQPLWPVGRLTRINGLVMEASGLKLPLGSSCHIFPQSGASVEAEVVGFS' A
#
# COMPACT_ATOMS: atom_id res chain seq x y z
N MET A 1 -20.66 -1.32 -1.61
CA MET A 1 -19.67 -1.93 -0.73
C MET A 1 -18.26 -1.50 -1.17
N ALA A 2 -17.53 -0.93 -0.25
CA ALA A 2 -16.17 -0.47 -0.59
C ALA A 2 -15.22 -1.65 -0.51
N GLU A 3 -14.41 -1.82 -1.55
CA GLU A 3 -13.34 -2.80 -1.55
C GLU A 3 -12.02 -2.07 -1.36
N HIS A 4 -11.23 -2.56 -0.44
CA HIS A 4 -9.92 -1.98 -0.17
C HIS A 4 -8.85 -2.95 -0.65
N PRO A 5 -7.92 -2.51 -1.50
CA PRO A 5 -6.83 -3.37 -1.93
C PRO A 5 -6.01 -3.86 -0.74
N LEU A 6 -5.66 -5.13 -0.77
CA LEU A 6 -4.73 -5.73 0.17
C LEU A 6 -3.37 -5.79 -0.52
N ILE A 7 -2.37 -5.22 0.13
CA ILE A 7 -1.06 -5.02 -0.46
C ILE A 7 -0.04 -5.88 0.27
N ASP A 8 0.69 -6.67 -0.50
CA ASP A 8 1.77 -7.50 0.02
C ASP A 8 3.04 -6.67 0.12
N LEU A 9 3.56 -6.58 1.32
CA LEU A 9 4.76 -5.79 1.58
C LEU A 9 6.01 -6.63 1.33
N PRO A 10 7.07 -6.03 0.80
CA PRO A 10 8.31 -6.76 0.56
C PRO A 10 9.02 -7.19 1.83
N ASP A 11 8.73 -6.52 2.94
CA ASP A 11 9.34 -6.80 4.23
C ASP A 11 8.21 -7.11 5.22
N HIS A 12 8.13 -8.36 5.67
CA HIS A 12 7.08 -8.81 6.57
C HIS A 12 7.47 -8.69 8.05
N SER A 13 8.50 -7.92 8.35
CA SER A 13 8.85 -7.63 9.74
C SER A 13 7.80 -6.72 10.36
N GLY A 14 7.81 -6.61 11.68
CA GLY A 14 6.84 -5.75 12.38
C GLY A 14 7.10 -4.26 12.23
N ARG A 15 8.09 -3.87 11.43
CA ARG A 15 8.46 -2.46 11.27
C ARG A 15 7.33 -1.60 10.74
N TRP A 16 6.50 -2.17 9.86
CA TRP A 16 5.43 -1.40 9.21
C TRP A 16 4.37 -0.91 10.18
N GLN A 17 4.21 -1.60 11.30
CA GLN A 17 3.23 -1.16 12.31
C GLN A 17 3.56 0.23 12.84
N ARG A 18 4.84 0.58 12.89
CA ARG A 18 5.28 1.88 13.40
C ARG A 18 5.06 3.00 12.40
N PHE A 19 4.98 2.64 11.11
CA PHE A 19 4.94 3.64 10.05
C PHE A 19 3.60 3.66 9.33
N LEU A 20 2.63 2.85 9.78
CA LEU A 20 1.35 2.73 9.09
C LEU A 20 0.67 4.09 8.94
N ASP A 21 0.66 4.85 10.02
CA ASP A 21 0.06 6.17 10.02
C ASP A 21 0.91 7.11 9.15
N GLY A 22 0.30 7.66 8.12
CA GLY A 22 0.99 8.55 7.21
C GLY A 22 1.60 7.89 5.99
N CYS A 23 1.58 6.56 5.90
CA CYS A 23 2.04 5.89 4.69
C CYS A 23 1.05 6.10 3.56
N ARG A 24 1.52 6.60 2.44
CA ARG A 24 0.71 6.85 1.25
C ARG A 24 1.04 5.84 0.18
N VAL A 25 0.10 5.64 -0.72
CA VAL A 25 0.22 4.62 -1.76
C VAL A 25 -0.10 5.25 -3.11
N ALA A 26 0.66 4.89 -4.14
CA ALA A 26 0.40 5.30 -5.52
C ALA A 26 0.54 4.10 -6.45
N ALA A 27 -0.26 4.09 -7.52
CA ALA A 27 -0.15 3.06 -8.54
C ALA A 27 1.15 3.21 -9.32
N SER A 28 1.84 2.10 -9.59
CA SER A 28 3.08 2.13 -10.36
C SER A 28 2.87 2.56 -11.80
N SER A 29 1.66 2.38 -12.32
CA SER A 29 1.35 2.77 -13.70
C SER A 29 1.21 4.27 -13.88
N ALA A 30 1.12 5.04 -12.79
CA ALA A 30 0.98 6.49 -12.87
C ALA A 30 2.34 7.14 -13.07
N GLN A 31 2.38 8.16 -13.94
CA GLN A 31 3.61 8.90 -14.22
C GLN A 31 3.25 10.38 -14.30
N PRO A 32 3.74 11.25 -13.40
CA PRO A 32 4.54 10.90 -12.24
C PRO A 32 3.73 10.17 -11.16
N LEU A 33 4.42 9.58 -10.20
CA LEU A 33 3.78 8.84 -9.13
C LEU A 33 3.18 9.84 -8.12
N TRP A 34 1.86 9.86 -8.05
CA TRP A 34 1.15 10.72 -7.10
C TRP A 34 0.46 9.84 -6.06
N PRO A 35 0.79 10.01 -4.79
CA PRO A 35 0.07 9.26 -3.76
C PRO A 35 -1.40 9.65 -3.76
N VAL A 36 -2.27 8.65 -3.95
CA VAL A 36 -3.72 8.88 -3.97
C VAL A 36 -4.46 8.06 -2.92
N GLY A 37 -3.75 7.17 -2.23
CA GLY A 37 -4.33 6.38 -1.16
C GLY A 37 -3.41 6.35 0.02
N ARG A 38 -3.85 5.70 1.09
CA ARG A 38 -3.01 5.52 2.27
C ARG A 38 -3.27 4.16 2.88
N LEU A 39 -2.26 3.65 3.57
CA LEU A 39 -2.39 2.39 4.29
C LEU A 39 -3.19 2.64 5.57
N THR A 40 -4.18 1.79 5.81
CA THR A 40 -5.11 1.99 6.92
C THR A 40 -5.00 0.91 7.98
N ARG A 41 -4.58 -0.30 7.59
CA ARG A 41 -4.60 -1.43 8.52
C ARG A 41 -3.59 -2.48 8.11
N ILE A 42 -3.01 -3.13 9.11
CA ILE A 42 -2.19 -4.32 8.92
C ILE A 42 -3.03 -5.52 9.31
N ASN A 43 -3.08 -6.50 8.42
CA ASN A 43 -3.81 -7.74 8.65
C ASN A 43 -2.88 -8.90 8.31
N GLY A 44 -2.14 -9.38 9.31
CA GLY A 44 -1.16 -10.42 9.08
C GLY A 44 0.02 -9.92 8.25
N LEU A 45 0.21 -10.52 7.09
CA LEU A 45 1.34 -10.21 6.21
C LEU A 45 0.99 -9.18 5.13
N VAL A 46 -0.22 -8.67 5.14
CA VAL A 46 -0.67 -7.70 4.13
C VAL A 46 -1.20 -6.46 4.81
N MET A 47 -1.26 -5.38 4.06
CA MET A 47 -1.84 -4.14 4.52
C MET A 47 -3.04 -3.77 3.67
N GLU A 48 -4.04 -3.18 4.30
CA GLU A 48 -5.21 -2.67 3.64
C GLU A 48 -4.99 -1.20 3.28
N ALA A 49 -5.31 -0.84 2.04
CA ALA A 49 -5.19 0.53 1.57
C ALA A 49 -6.56 1.11 1.27
N SER A 50 -6.73 2.41 1.47
CA SER A 50 -7.97 3.11 1.15
C SER A 50 -7.68 4.27 0.22
N GLY A 51 -8.73 4.74 -0.49
CA GLY A 51 -8.62 5.88 -1.38
C GLY A 51 -8.04 5.55 -2.74
N LEU A 52 -7.87 4.26 -3.04
CA LEU A 52 -7.17 3.79 -4.23
C LEU A 52 -7.91 2.60 -4.79
N LYS A 53 -8.05 2.53 -6.10
CA LYS A 53 -8.65 1.37 -6.77
C LYS A 53 -7.60 0.78 -7.71
N LEU A 54 -7.21 -0.44 -7.43
CA LEU A 54 -6.22 -1.16 -8.23
C LEU A 54 -6.70 -2.59 -8.44
N PRO A 55 -6.55 -3.13 -9.65
CA PRO A 55 -6.87 -4.54 -9.87
C PRO A 55 -5.86 -5.46 -9.20
N LEU A 56 -6.27 -6.72 -9.04
CA LEU A 56 -5.41 -7.75 -8.49
C LEU A 56 -4.15 -7.87 -9.34
N GLY A 57 -3.01 -8.00 -8.70
CA GLY A 57 -1.73 -8.14 -9.39
C GLY A 57 -1.08 -6.84 -9.78
N SER A 58 -1.72 -5.70 -9.53
CA SER A 58 -1.13 -4.40 -9.84
C SER A 58 0.04 -4.11 -8.93
N SER A 59 1.05 -3.42 -9.47
CA SER A 59 2.14 -2.90 -8.68
C SER A 59 1.80 -1.52 -8.15
N CYS A 60 2.26 -1.23 -6.96
CA CYS A 60 2.08 0.08 -6.35
C CYS A 60 3.34 0.46 -5.58
N HIS A 61 3.44 1.74 -5.22
CA HIS A 61 4.54 2.24 -4.41
C HIS A 61 3.99 2.77 -3.11
N ILE A 62 4.66 2.44 -2.02
CA ILE A 62 4.32 2.89 -0.68
C ILE A 62 5.34 3.95 -0.29
N PHE A 63 4.84 5.08 0.19
CA PHE A 63 5.67 6.23 0.58
C PHE A 63 5.60 6.39 2.10
N PRO A 64 6.57 5.83 2.85
CA PRO A 64 6.65 6.09 4.28
C PRO A 64 6.91 7.56 4.54
N GLN A 65 6.62 8.02 5.75
CA GLN A 65 6.91 9.39 6.12
C GLN A 65 8.40 9.70 6.05
N SER A 66 9.22 8.71 6.29
CA SER A 66 10.68 8.86 6.16
C SER A 66 11.22 7.67 5.40
N GLY A 67 12.22 7.91 4.57
CA GLY A 67 12.84 6.86 3.79
C GLY A 67 12.37 6.82 2.36
N ALA A 68 12.92 5.89 1.60
CA ALA A 68 12.62 5.75 0.19
C ALA A 68 11.30 5.01 -0.02
N SER A 69 10.68 5.22 -1.18
CA SER A 69 9.47 4.48 -1.53
C SER A 69 9.79 2.99 -1.69
N VAL A 70 8.78 2.17 -1.46
CA VAL A 70 8.90 0.72 -1.53
C VAL A 70 7.86 0.20 -2.51
N GLU A 71 8.27 -0.69 -3.40
CA GLU A 71 7.35 -1.30 -4.35
C GLU A 71 6.62 -2.47 -3.71
N ALA A 72 5.34 -2.59 -4.00
CA ALA A 72 4.50 -3.66 -3.46
C ALA A 72 3.48 -4.08 -4.50
N GLU A 73 2.69 -5.09 -4.19
CA GLU A 73 1.74 -5.67 -5.14
C GLU A 73 0.39 -5.89 -4.46
N VAL A 74 -0.68 -5.69 -5.24
CA VAL A 74 -2.04 -5.97 -4.77
C VAL A 74 -2.29 -7.46 -4.86
N VAL A 75 -2.59 -8.10 -3.74
CA VAL A 75 -2.75 -9.55 -3.66
C VAL A 75 -4.17 -9.97 -3.29
N GLY A 76 -5.06 -9.03 -3.04
CA GLY A 76 -6.45 -9.33 -2.69
C GLY A 76 -7.21 -8.08 -2.33
N PHE A 77 -8.42 -8.29 -1.83
CA PHE A 77 -9.29 -7.18 -1.42
C PHE A 77 -9.98 -7.51 -0.11
N SER A 78 -10.30 -6.48 0.62
CA SER A 78 -11.03 -6.61 1.88
C SER A 78 -12.37 -5.88 1.80
#